data_aeca1b46b1779298688a84c33dd2ea4a
#
_entry.id   aeca1b46b1779298688a84c33dd2ea4a
#
_cell.length_a   1.000
_cell.length_b   1.000
_cell.length_c   1.000
_cell.angle_alpha   90.00
_cell.angle_beta   90.00
_cell.angle_gamma   90.00
#
_symmetry.space_group_name_H-M   'P 1'
#
loop_
_entity.id
_entity.type
_entity.pdbx_description
1 polymer ?
#
loop_
_entity_poly.entity_id
_entity_poly.type
_entity_poly.pdbx_seq_one_letter_code
_entity_poly.pdbx_strand_id
1 'polypeptide(L)'
;MDQIIKSLSQSLGLPEPAVRAGVGILLNFIKQKSAASGGAQFNSLIALLPGASELMSAAPSGGSDSGGGLGGLLAKAGGLLGGNLGDTAAAMGALQGAGIPMDKAGDLASGFFSEAKGVAGDDAVNAVLKNLPAIASMLAGK
;
A
#
# COMPACT_ATOMS: atom_id res chain seq x y z
N MET A 1 -5.63 -2.90 13.53
CA MET A 1 -5.87 -2.93 12.06
C MET A 1 -7.29 -3.35 11.67
N ASP A 2 -7.93 -4.26 12.40
CA ASP A 2 -9.27 -4.75 12.02
C ASP A 2 -10.33 -3.65 11.94
N GLN A 3 -10.28 -2.65 12.82
CA GLN A 3 -11.18 -1.48 12.75
C GLN A 3 -10.96 -0.66 11.48
N ILE A 4 -9.70 -0.42 11.10
CA ILE A 4 -9.35 0.30 9.88
C ILE A 4 -9.86 -0.46 8.66
N ILE A 5 -9.63 -1.78 8.61
CA ILE A 5 -10.08 -2.64 7.52
C ILE A 5 -11.61 -2.62 7.42
N LYS A 6 -12.30 -2.71 8.54
CA LYS A 6 -13.77 -2.70 8.59
C LYS A 6 -14.33 -1.34 8.15
N SER A 7 -13.74 -0.25 8.63
CA SER A 7 -14.11 1.11 8.23
C SER A 7 -13.92 1.30 6.72
N LEU A 8 -12.78 0.90 6.18
CA LEU A 8 -12.49 0.98 4.75
C LEU A 8 -13.40 0.08 3.91
N SER A 9 -13.68 -1.14 4.38
CA SER A 9 -14.61 -2.06 3.71
C SER A 9 -15.99 -1.43 3.55
N GLN A 10 -16.51 -0.83 4.59
CA GLN A 10 -17.81 -0.15 4.56
C GLN A 10 -17.79 1.11 3.67
N SER A 11 -16.75 1.93 3.79
CA SER A 11 -16.63 3.18 3.03
C SER A 11 -16.46 2.96 1.54
N LEU A 12 -15.74 1.91 1.15
CA LEU A 12 -15.43 1.60 -0.25
C LEU A 12 -16.41 0.62 -0.88
N GLY A 13 -17.25 -0.03 -0.07
CA GLY A 13 -18.14 -1.10 -0.54
C GLY A 13 -17.39 -2.33 -1.03
N LEU A 14 -16.21 -2.60 -0.45
CA LEU A 14 -15.35 -3.73 -0.80
C LEU A 14 -15.39 -4.80 0.30
N PRO A 15 -15.24 -6.08 -0.04
CA PRO A 15 -15.16 -7.13 0.98
C PRO A 15 -13.91 -6.98 1.85
N GLU A 16 -14.05 -7.24 3.15
CA GLU A 16 -12.94 -7.13 4.12
C GLU A 16 -11.66 -7.86 3.68
N PRO A 17 -11.71 -9.09 3.14
CA PRO A 17 -10.50 -9.78 2.67
C PRO A 17 -9.78 -9.03 1.55
N ALA A 18 -10.50 -8.38 0.64
CA ALA A 18 -9.89 -7.57 -0.42
C ALA A 18 -9.23 -6.32 0.15
N VAL A 19 -9.91 -5.62 1.07
CA VAL A 19 -9.34 -4.46 1.77
C VAL A 19 -8.11 -4.85 2.59
N ARG A 20 -8.16 -5.97 3.30
CA ARG A 20 -7.03 -6.52 4.06
C ARG A 20 -5.81 -6.75 3.18
N ALA A 21 -6.00 -7.43 2.04
CA ALA A 21 -4.94 -7.66 1.07
C ALA A 21 -4.42 -6.33 0.48
N GLY A 22 -5.32 -5.42 0.14
CA GLY A 22 -4.97 -4.10 -0.41
C GLY A 22 -4.15 -3.24 0.54
N VAL A 23 -4.53 -3.19 1.81
CA VAL A 23 -3.76 -2.48 2.85
C VAL A 23 -2.37 -3.09 3.01
N GLY A 24 -2.26 -4.43 3.02
CA GLY A 24 -0.98 -5.12 3.06
C GLY A 24 -0.09 -4.81 1.85
N ILE A 25 -0.65 -4.76 0.65
CA ILE A 25 0.05 -4.36 -0.58
C ILE A 25 0.53 -2.91 -0.48
N LEU A 26 -0.32 -1.99 -0.03
CA LEU A 26 0.04 -0.59 0.20
C LEU A 26 1.20 -0.45 1.20
N LEU A 27 1.14 -1.16 2.31
CA LEU A 27 2.19 -1.14 3.32
C LEU A 27 3.52 -1.67 2.76
N ASN A 28 3.50 -2.75 1.97
CA ASN A 28 4.68 -3.27 1.28
C ASN A 28 5.25 -2.26 0.27
N PHE A 29 4.39 -1.61 -0.49
CA PHE A 29 4.78 -0.56 -1.42
C PHE A 29 5.44 0.63 -0.71
N ILE A 30 4.83 1.11 0.37
CA ILE A 30 5.37 2.19 1.21
C ILE A 30 6.73 1.78 1.80
N LYS A 31 6.86 0.53 2.27
CA LYS A 31 8.13 -0.01 2.78
C LYS A 31 9.23 0.05 1.74
N GLN A 32 8.96 -0.42 0.51
CA GLN A 32 9.93 -0.40 -0.58
C GLN A 32 10.39 1.03 -0.91
N LYS A 33 9.44 1.96 -0.99
CA LYS A 33 9.74 3.36 -1.28
C LYS A 33 10.45 4.06 -0.13
N SER A 34 10.06 3.77 1.10
CA SER A 34 10.70 4.32 2.30
C SER A 34 12.11 3.79 2.51
N ALA A 35 12.42 2.58 2.05
CA ALA A 35 13.77 2.02 2.14
C ALA A 35 14.80 2.90 1.42
N ALA A 36 14.44 3.52 0.30
CA ALA A 36 15.28 4.47 -0.43
C ALA A 36 15.54 5.78 0.36
N SER A 37 14.64 6.14 1.29
CA SER A 37 14.71 7.35 2.12
C SER A 37 15.12 7.10 3.57
N GLY A 38 15.67 5.90 3.87
CA GLY A 38 16.17 5.54 5.20
C GLY A 38 15.21 4.75 6.10
N GLY A 39 13.96 4.52 5.69
CA GLY A 39 13.01 3.57 6.32
C GLY A 39 12.57 3.84 7.77
N ALA A 40 13.23 4.75 8.50
CA ALA A 40 12.98 4.97 9.92
C ALA A 40 11.53 5.44 10.20
N GLN A 41 11.02 6.33 9.39
CA GLN A 41 9.66 6.86 9.52
C GLN A 41 8.60 5.78 9.27
N PHE A 42 8.85 4.91 8.30
CA PHE A 42 7.98 3.76 8.04
C PHE A 42 7.96 2.79 9.22
N ASN A 43 9.14 2.46 9.77
CA ASN A 43 9.23 1.58 10.94
C ASN A 43 8.51 2.17 12.16
N SER A 44 8.61 3.48 12.36
CA SER A 44 7.86 4.18 13.42
C SER A 44 6.36 4.10 13.20
N LEU A 45 5.89 4.28 11.96
CA LEU A 45 4.48 4.15 11.61
C LEU A 45 3.98 2.71 11.87
N ILE A 46 4.73 1.71 11.43
CA ILE A 46 4.34 0.29 11.62
C ILE A 46 4.29 -0.07 13.11
N ALA A 47 5.21 0.46 13.93
CA ALA A 47 5.20 0.23 15.37
C ALA A 47 3.94 0.80 16.06
N LEU A 48 3.37 1.86 15.51
CA LEU A 48 2.14 2.49 16.01
C LEU A 48 0.86 1.84 15.47
N LEU A 49 0.97 1.01 14.43
CA LEU A 49 -0.16 0.33 13.80
C LEU A 49 -0.15 -1.17 14.15
N PRO A 50 -0.84 -1.59 15.24
CA PRO A 50 -0.84 -3.00 15.65
C PRO A 50 -1.47 -3.89 14.55
N GLY A 51 -0.76 -4.96 14.18
CA GLY A 51 -1.16 -5.88 13.11
C GLY A 51 -0.73 -5.49 11.70
N ALA A 52 -0.06 -4.33 11.51
CA ALA A 52 0.44 -3.93 10.21
C ALA A 52 1.50 -4.89 9.64
N SER A 53 2.41 -5.37 10.48
CA SER A 53 3.41 -6.38 10.09
C SER A 53 2.79 -7.69 9.63
N GLU A 54 1.71 -8.10 10.28
CA GLU A 54 0.96 -9.31 9.94
C GLU A 54 0.29 -9.16 8.56
N LEU A 55 -0.33 -8.02 8.31
CA LEU A 55 -0.93 -7.71 7.00
C LEU A 55 0.10 -7.69 5.87
N MET A 56 1.28 -7.15 6.13
CA MET A 56 2.38 -7.15 5.17
C MET A 56 2.86 -8.56 4.84
N SER A 57 2.90 -9.44 5.85
CA SER A 57 3.30 -10.83 5.66
C SER A 57 2.23 -11.66 4.95
N ALA A 58 0.96 -11.34 5.17
CA ALA A 58 -0.18 -12.01 4.56
C ALA A 58 -0.51 -11.50 3.16
N ALA A 59 -0.06 -10.29 2.80
CA ALA A 59 -0.32 -9.71 1.50
C ALA A 59 0.53 -10.41 0.41
N PRO A 60 -0.04 -10.64 -0.78
CA PRO A 60 0.74 -11.12 -1.91
C PRO A 60 1.85 -10.11 -2.22
N SER A 61 3.10 -10.54 -2.05
CA SER A 61 4.26 -9.71 -2.37
C SER A 61 4.27 -9.46 -3.87
N GLY A 62 4.11 -8.24 -4.27
CA GLY A 62 4.19 -7.82 -5.68
C GLY A 62 5.62 -7.84 -6.25
N GLY A 63 6.53 -8.54 -5.59
CA GLY A 63 7.91 -8.66 -6.02
C GLY A 63 8.62 -9.80 -5.31
N SER A 64 9.02 -10.81 -6.08
CA SER A 64 9.95 -11.90 -5.74
C SER A 64 9.41 -12.97 -4.80
N ASP A 65 9.00 -13.99 -5.38
CA ASP A 65 8.98 -15.41 -5.08
C ASP A 65 7.60 -16.02 -5.16
N SER A 66 7.44 -16.71 -6.18
CA SER A 66 6.69 -17.95 -6.40
C SER A 66 5.92 -17.95 -7.71
N GLY A 67 6.47 -18.73 -8.62
CA GLY A 67 5.67 -19.58 -9.48
C GLY A 67 4.74 -18.93 -10.48
N GLY A 68 5.21 -18.79 -11.71
CA GLY A 68 4.39 -19.01 -12.89
C GLY A 68 3.06 -18.23 -12.96
N GLY A 69 3.12 -16.95 -13.23
CA GLY A 69 1.94 -16.19 -13.58
C GLY A 69 2.32 -14.91 -14.30
N LEU A 70 1.40 -14.41 -15.13
CA LEU A 70 1.54 -13.16 -15.89
C LEU A 70 2.01 -11.96 -15.05
N GLY A 71 1.74 -11.97 -13.73
CA GLY A 71 2.20 -10.94 -12.79
C GLY A 71 3.73 -10.88 -12.63
N GLY A 72 4.43 -12.02 -12.70
CA GLY A 72 5.89 -12.06 -12.62
C GLY A 72 6.56 -11.50 -13.88
N LEU A 73 5.94 -11.67 -15.04
CA LEU A 73 6.40 -11.12 -16.31
C LEU A 73 6.21 -9.61 -16.38
N LEU A 74 5.07 -9.12 -15.87
CA LEU A 74 4.78 -7.68 -15.80
C LEU A 74 5.72 -6.95 -14.83
N ALA A 75 6.04 -7.58 -13.67
CA ALA A 75 7.00 -7.05 -12.71
C ALA A 75 8.41 -6.95 -13.30
N LYS A 76 8.81 -7.96 -14.10
CA LYS A 76 10.09 -7.96 -14.83
C LYS A 76 10.14 -6.92 -15.94
N ALA A 77 9.05 -6.76 -16.69
CA ALA A 77 8.94 -5.74 -17.73
C ALA A 77 8.91 -4.32 -17.15
N GLY A 78 8.26 -4.12 -15.99
CA GLY A 78 8.24 -2.85 -15.27
C GLY A 78 9.60 -2.44 -14.69
N GLY A 79 10.41 -3.42 -14.27
CA GLY A 79 11.79 -3.18 -13.79
C GLY A 79 12.74 -2.70 -14.88
N LEU A 80 12.47 -3.03 -16.14
CA LEU A 80 13.27 -2.61 -17.31
C LEU A 80 12.92 -1.20 -17.81
N LEU A 81 11.74 -0.66 -17.44
CA LEU A 81 11.26 0.66 -17.88
C LEU A 81 11.57 1.80 -16.88
N GLY A 82 12.45 1.57 -15.91
CA GLY A 82 13.05 2.61 -15.08
C GLY A 82 12.20 3.07 -13.89
N GLY A 83 12.49 2.58 -12.72
CA GLY A 83 12.29 3.19 -11.42
C GLY A 83 10.83 3.25 -10.93
N ASN A 84 10.26 4.42 -10.85
CA ASN A 84 9.03 4.68 -10.09
C ASN A 84 7.73 4.20 -10.75
N LEU A 85 7.67 4.13 -12.08
CA LEU A 85 6.46 3.75 -12.80
C LEU A 85 6.20 2.22 -12.74
N GLY A 86 7.25 1.42 -12.77
CA GLY A 86 7.14 -0.03 -12.70
C GLY A 86 6.60 -0.53 -11.36
N ASP A 87 7.06 0.05 -10.27
CA ASP A 87 6.62 -0.32 -8.92
C ASP A 87 5.15 0.08 -8.67
N THR A 88 4.74 1.25 -9.18
CA THR A 88 3.35 1.70 -9.08
C THR A 88 2.42 0.80 -9.90
N ALA A 89 2.83 0.43 -11.11
CA ALA A 89 2.07 -0.49 -11.96
C ALA A 89 1.98 -1.89 -11.33
N ALA A 90 3.06 -2.38 -10.72
CA ALA A 90 3.07 -3.65 -10.01
C ALA A 90 2.14 -3.62 -8.77
N ALA A 91 2.17 -2.55 -7.99
CA ALA A 91 1.27 -2.37 -6.86
C ALA A 91 -0.21 -2.30 -7.31
N MET A 92 -0.48 -1.57 -8.39
CA MET A 92 -1.83 -1.53 -8.98
C MET A 92 -2.31 -2.88 -9.50
N GLY A 93 -1.44 -3.63 -10.18
CA GLY A 93 -1.73 -4.99 -10.62
C GLY A 93 -2.01 -5.94 -9.45
N ALA A 94 -1.24 -5.82 -8.36
CA ALA A 94 -1.47 -6.59 -7.14
C ALA A 94 -2.81 -6.23 -6.47
N LEU A 95 -3.19 -4.94 -6.45
CA LEU A 95 -4.48 -4.49 -5.94
C LEU A 95 -5.65 -5.06 -6.77
N GLN A 96 -5.54 -5.04 -8.09
CA GLN A 96 -6.54 -5.68 -8.97
C GLN A 96 -6.65 -7.18 -8.70
N GLY A 97 -5.51 -7.87 -8.55
CA GLY A 97 -5.47 -9.29 -8.19
C GLY A 97 -6.10 -9.59 -6.83
N ALA A 98 -6.08 -8.64 -5.92
CA ALA A 98 -6.75 -8.71 -4.62
C ALA A 98 -8.26 -8.39 -4.68
N GLY A 99 -8.79 -8.05 -5.87
CA GLY A 99 -10.20 -7.70 -6.05
C GLY A 99 -10.52 -6.22 -5.81
N ILE A 100 -9.52 -5.35 -5.86
CA ILE A 100 -9.70 -3.90 -5.71
C ILE A 100 -9.65 -3.26 -7.10
N PRO A 101 -10.74 -2.64 -7.56
CA PRO A 101 -10.76 -1.90 -8.82
C PRO A 101 -9.79 -0.71 -8.81
N MET A 102 -9.26 -0.35 -9.96
CA MET A 102 -8.30 0.76 -10.08
C MET A 102 -8.84 2.10 -9.59
N ASP A 103 -10.13 2.36 -9.84
CA ASP A 103 -10.82 3.56 -9.37
C ASP A 103 -10.90 3.62 -7.83
N LYS A 104 -10.93 2.47 -7.16
CA LYS A 104 -10.94 2.37 -5.69
C LYS A 104 -9.56 2.34 -5.04
N ALA A 105 -8.50 2.10 -5.82
CA ALA A 105 -7.14 2.05 -5.28
C ALA A 105 -6.70 3.37 -4.64
N GLY A 106 -7.04 4.50 -5.26
CA GLY A 106 -6.80 5.84 -4.70
C GLY A 106 -7.62 6.10 -3.44
N ASP A 107 -8.88 5.69 -3.43
CA ASP A 107 -9.76 5.82 -2.27
C ASP A 107 -9.30 4.94 -1.11
N LEU A 108 -8.81 3.72 -1.41
CA LEU A 108 -8.22 2.84 -0.42
C LEU A 108 -6.98 3.46 0.24
N ALA A 109 -6.08 4.02 -0.56
CA ALA A 109 -4.88 4.69 -0.05
C ALA A 109 -5.25 5.91 0.79
N SER A 110 -6.14 6.77 0.30
CA SER A 110 -6.61 7.96 0.99
C SER A 110 -7.30 7.61 2.31
N GLY A 111 -8.22 6.66 2.28
CA GLY A 111 -8.93 6.17 3.46
C GLY A 111 -7.98 5.54 4.47
N PHE A 112 -7.03 4.72 4.02
CA PHE A 112 -6.02 4.12 4.89
C PHE A 112 -5.21 5.19 5.63
N PHE A 113 -4.70 6.20 4.92
CA PHE A 113 -3.95 7.28 5.56
C PHE A 113 -4.80 8.11 6.52
N SER A 114 -6.07 8.34 6.20
CA SER A 114 -7.01 9.03 7.07
C SER A 114 -7.22 8.28 8.39
N GLU A 115 -7.47 6.98 8.30
CA GLU A 115 -7.63 6.11 9.49
C GLU A 115 -6.31 5.94 10.26
N ALA A 116 -5.18 5.81 9.54
CA ALA A 116 -3.85 5.72 10.14
C ALA A 116 -3.50 6.98 10.96
N LYS A 117 -3.91 8.17 10.50
CA LYS A 117 -3.77 9.41 11.28
C LYS A 117 -4.49 9.36 12.62
N GLY A 118 -5.66 8.76 12.65
CA GLY A 118 -6.43 8.58 13.89
C GLY A 118 -5.76 7.66 14.90
N VAL A 119 -4.97 6.68 14.44
CA VAL A 119 -4.32 5.67 15.29
C VAL A 119 -2.86 6.04 15.61
N ALA A 120 -2.09 6.40 14.60
CA ALA A 120 -0.65 6.66 14.70
C ALA A 120 -0.30 8.15 14.90
N GLY A 121 -1.27 9.04 14.69
CA GLY A 121 -1.09 10.49 14.74
C GLY A 121 -0.70 11.11 13.40
N ASP A 122 -1.06 12.37 13.24
CA ASP A 122 -0.79 13.14 12.01
C ASP A 122 0.70 13.24 11.69
N ASP A 123 1.55 13.40 12.71
CA ASP A 123 2.99 13.58 12.54
C ASP A 123 3.66 12.36 11.93
N ALA A 124 3.30 11.16 12.40
CA ALA A 124 3.85 9.89 11.89
C ALA A 124 3.46 9.66 10.43
N VAL A 125 2.20 9.90 10.08
CA VAL A 125 1.70 9.75 8.71
C VAL A 125 2.30 10.81 7.79
N ASN A 126 2.35 12.07 8.22
CA ASN A 126 2.93 13.16 7.44
C ASN A 126 4.44 12.96 7.20
N ALA A 127 5.18 12.40 8.16
CA ALA A 127 6.58 12.07 7.99
C ALA A 127 6.80 11.04 6.87
N VAL A 128 5.92 10.04 6.79
CA VAL A 128 5.95 9.05 5.70
C VAL A 128 5.57 9.70 4.36
N LEU A 129 4.51 10.51 4.33
CA LEU A 129 4.05 11.18 3.11
C LEU A 129 5.07 12.16 2.54
N LYS A 130 5.84 12.87 3.39
CA LYS A 130 6.92 13.76 2.96
C LYS A 130 8.02 13.02 2.18
N ASN A 131 8.27 11.77 2.52
CA ASN A 131 9.25 10.92 1.84
C ASN A 131 8.67 10.19 0.61
N LEU A 132 7.37 10.33 0.37
CA LEU A 132 6.65 9.64 -0.70
C LEU A 132 5.85 10.64 -1.57
N PRO A 133 6.54 11.52 -2.34
CA PRO A 133 5.87 12.55 -3.12
C PRO A 133 4.87 11.97 -4.14
N ALA A 134 5.11 10.77 -4.64
CA ALA A 134 4.20 10.09 -5.55
C ALA A 134 2.83 9.81 -4.90
N ILE A 135 2.83 9.32 -3.65
CA ILE A 135 1.59 9.07 -2.89
C ILE A 135 0.94 10.39 -2.48
N ALA A 136 1.74 11.37 -2.05
CA ALA A 136 1.23 12.70 -1.72
C ALA A 136 0.52 13.35 -2.91
N SER A 137 1.05 13.19 -4.13
CA SER A 137 0.42 13.67 -5.36
C SER A 137 -0.89 12.94 -5.67
N MET A 138 -0.96 11.64 -5.44
CA MET A 138 -2.20 10.86 -5.59
C MET A 138 -3.30 11.31 -4.62
N LEU A 139 -2.92 11.64 -3.39
CA LEU A 139 -3.83 12.15 -2.37
C LEU A 139 -4.26 13.60 -2.64
N ALA A 140 -3.37 14.43 -3.19
CA ALA A 140 -3.66 15.83 -3.52
C ALA A 140 -4.50 15.98 -4.80
N GLY A 141 -4.51 14.99 -5.68
CA GLY A 141 -5.30 14.98 -6.92
C GLY A 141 -6.80 14.72 -6.70
N LYS A 142 -7.18 14.56 -5.49
CA LYS A 142 -8.57 14.46 -5.03
C LYS A 142 -8.94 15.66 -4.15
#